data_7ce6819f491d52bf9868c685a8d1509c
#
_entry.id   7ce6819f491d52bf9868c685a8d1509c
#
_cell.length_a   1.000
_cell.length_b   1.000
_cell.length_c   1.000
_cell.angle_alpha   90.00
_cell.angle_beta   90.00
_cell.angle_gamma   90.00
#
_symmetry.space_group_name_H-M   'P 1'
#
loop_
_entity.id
_entity.type
_entity.pdbx_description
1 polymer ?
#
loop_
_entity_poly.entity_id
_entity_poly.type
_entity_poly.pdbx_seq_one_letter_code
_entity_poly.pdbx_strand_id
1 'polypeptide(L)'
;MSESQLWDDVDTYFITHLAPDDDALAAARRESDAAGLPPVNVAANQGKLLHLLAQIQGARTVLEIGTLGGYSTIWLARALPADGRLVTLEYSARHAEVAVRNIARAGLDALVDVRVGPALESLPKLADENPPPFDLVFIDADKGNNPHYLEWALKLTSTGSLIVIDNVVRGGRVADAADTADDVRGTRAAIELIGSHPRLSGTAVQTVGVKGYDGFALARVLA
;
A
#
# COMPACT_ATOMS: atom_id res chain seq x y z
N MET A 1 8.00 25.68 18.21
CA MET A 1 7.88 24.61 17.20
C MET A 1 6.52 23.97 17.40
N SER A 2 5.71 23.80 16.37
CA SER A 2 4.46 23.04 16.50
C SER A 2 4.79 21.54 16.56
N GLU A 3 3.85 20.72 17.05
CA GLU A 3 4.02 19.25 17.05
C GLU A 3 4.24 18.74 15.62
N SER A 4 3.49 19.24 14.64
CA SER A 4 3.64 18.84 13.23
C SER A 4 5.03 19.17 12.68
N GLN A 5 5.60 20.33 13.03
CA GLN A 5 6.96 20.66 12.61
C GLN A 5 8.00 19.71 13.21
N LEU A 6 7.82 19.30 14.47
CA LEU A 6 8.69 18.31 15.09
C LEU A 6 8.61 16.95 14.39
N TRP A 7 7.41 16.52 13.99
CA TRP A 7 7.22 15.28 13.25
C TRP A 7 7.91 15.31 11.87
N ASP A 8 7.78 16.43 11.16
CA ASP A 8 8.43 16.64 9.86
C ASP A 8 9.96 16.62 9.99
N ASP A 9 10.51 17.27 11.02
CA ASP A 9 11.96 17.32 11.25
C ASP A 9 12.51 15.94 11.58
N VAL A 10 11.82 15.15 12.42
CA VAL A 10 12.21 13.78 12.78
C VAL A 10 12.14 12.85 11.57
N ASP A 11 11.05 12.92 10.80
CA ASP A 11 10.92 12.11 9.57
C ASP A 11 11.97 12.50 8.53
N THR A 12 12.25 13.78 8.36
CA THR A 12 13.32 14.26 7.46
C THR A 12 14.67 13.70 7.88
N TYR A 13 14.97 13.66 9.18
CA TYR A 13 16.19 13.04 9.70
C TYR A 13 16.24 11.54 9.36
N PHE A 14 15.17 10.79 9.61
CA PHE A 14 15.13 9.36 9.30
C PHE A 14 15.20 9.07 7.79
N ILE A 15 14.47 9.84 6.99
CA ILE A 15 14.47 9.68 5.53
C ILE A 15 15.88 9.92 4.99
N THR A 16 16.56 10.97 5.43
CA THR A 16 17.90 11.30 4.98
C THR A 16 18.91 10.19 5.25
N HIS A 17 18.79 9.48 6.38
CA HIS A 17 19.76 8.48 6.79
C HIS A 17 19.38 7.05 6.42
N LEU A 18 18.09 6.73 6.33
CA LEU A 18 17.62 5.33 6.23
C LEU A 18 16.85 5.03 4.93
N ALA A 19 16.25 6.04 4.33
CA ALA A 19 15.37 5.89 3.18
C ALA A 19 15.50 7.05 2.16
N PRO A 20 16.72 7.48 1.78
CA PRO A 20 16.85 8.52 0.77
C PRO A 20 16.30 8.03 -0.57
N ASP A 21 15.55 8.90 -1.25
CA ASP A 21 15.15 8.64 -2.62
C ASP A 21 16.39 8.60 -3.53
N ASP A 22 16.53 7.54 -4.30
CA ASP A 22 17.45 7.52 -5.43
C ASP A 22 16.84 8.25 -6.65
N ASP A 23 17.58 8.29 -7.76
CA ASP A 23 17.15 9.00 -8.98
C ASP A 23 15.79 8.52 -9.52
N ALA A 24 15.50 7.22 -9.42
CA ALA A 24 14.25 6.64 -9.91
C ALA A 24 13.05 7.00 -9.00
N LEU A 25 13.21 6.89 -7.69
CA LEU A 25 12.18 7.28 -6.71
C LEU A 25 11.92 8.79 -6.73
N ALA A 26 12.99 9.60 -6.76
CA ALA A 26 12.89 11.05 -6.90
C ALA A 26 12.21 11.45 -8.22
N ALA A 27 12.52 10.76 -9.32
CA ALA A 27 11.85 10.97 -10.60
C ALA A 27 10.37 10.57 -10.53
N ALA A 28 10.03 9.45 -9.89
CA ALA A 28 8.64 9.00 -9.76
C ALA A 28 7.76 10.06 -9.06
N ARG A 29 8.28 10.72 -8.03
CA ARG A 29 7.58 11.83 -7.36
C ARG A 29 7.43 13.04 -8.28
N ARG A 30 8.54 13.52 -8.89
CA ARG A 30 8.51 14.67 -9.79
C ARG A 30 7.56 14.47 -10.98
N GLU A 31 7.56 13.31 -11.60
CA GLU A 31 6.69 12.99 -12.74
C GLU A 31 5.21 12.91 -12.31
N SER A 32 4.95 12.40 -11.12
CA SER A 32 3.59 12.38 -10.56
C SER A 32 3.09 13.81 -10.32
N ASP A 33 3.91 14.65 -9.72
CA ASP A 33 3.59 16.07 -9.49
C ASP A 33 3.39 16.83 -10.81
N ALA A 34 4.30 16.64 -11.79
CA ALA A 34 4.21 17.26 -13.10
C ALA A 34 2.98 16.82 -13.90
N ALA A 35 2.54 15.58 -13.70
CA ALA A 35 1.30 15.07 -14.27
C ALA A 35 0.05 15.50 -13.50
N GLY A 36 0.19 16.23 -12.38
CA GLY A 36 -0.91 16.70 -11.54
C GLY A 36 -1.63 15.58 -10.82
N LEU A 37 -0.94 14.51 -10.45
CA LEU A 37 -1.49 13.49 -9.56
C LEU A 37 -1.62 14.06 -8.14
N PRO A 38 -2.61 13.60 -7.35
CA PRO A 38 -2.73 14.03 -5.96
C PRO A 38 -1.49 13.65 -5.15
N PRO A 39 -0.98 14.52 -4.23
CA PRO A 39 0.24 14.26 -3.45
C PRO A 39 -0.02 13.30 -2.26
N VAL A 40 -0.61 12.15 -2.54
CA VAL A 40 -1.02 11.16 -1.54
C VAL A 40 -0.15 9.90 -1.52
N ASN A 41 0.96 9.88 -2.25
CA ASN A 41 1.93 8.78 -2.18
C ASN A 41 2.45 8.59 -0.75
N VAL A 42 2.81 7.38 -0.38
CA VAL A 42 3.43 7.07 0.92
C VAL A 42 4.72 7.89 1.14
N ALA A 43 5.07 8.18 2.39
CA ALA A 43 6.35 8.78 2.73
C ALA A 43 7.52 7.80 2.42
N ALA A 44 8.73 8.32 2.24
CA ALA A 44 9.88 7.50 1.87
C ALA A 44 10.22 6.44 2.94
N ASN A 45 10.15 6.80 4.23
CA ASN A 45 10.31 5.85 5.33
C ASN A 45 9.22 4.77 5.37
N GLN A 46 7.97 5.11 5.02
CA GLN A 46 6.89 4.14 4.88
C GLN A 46 7.11 3.22 3.66
N GLY A 47 7.52 3.78 2.52
CA GLY A 47 7.92 2.97 1.35
C GLY A 47 9.06 2.00 1.68
N LYS A 48 10.07 2.47 2.44
CA LYS A 48 11.15 1.61 2.95
C LYS A 48 10.64 0.54 3.92
N LEU A 49 9.67 0.85 4.78
CA LEU A 49 9.04 -0.14 5.65
C LEU A 49 8.35 -1.24 4.84
N LEU A 50 7.57 -0.89 3.81
CA LEU A 50 6.94 -1.87 2.92
C LEU A 50 7.97 -2.77 2.24
N HIS A 51 9.08 -2.20 1.76
CA HIS A 51 10.20 -2.95 1.21
C HIS A 51 10.78 -3.95 2.22
N LEU A 52 11.05 -3.51 3.46
CA LEU A 52 11.57 -4.37 4.51
C LEU A 52 10.58 -5.47 4.90
N LEU A 53 9.28 -5.16 5.00
CA LEU A 53 8.26 -6.17 5.27
C LEU A 53 8.21 -7.24 4.18
N ALA A 54 8.29 -6.85 2.90
CA ALA A 54 8.36 -7.80 1.80
C ALA A 54 9.63 -8.67 1.86
N GLN A 55 10.78 -8.10 2.23
CA GLN A 55 12.02 -8.86 2.43
C GLN A 55 11.94 -9.82 3.63
N ILE A 56 11.43 -9.37 4.78
CA ILE A 56 11.27 -10.20 6.00
C ILE A 56 10.30 -11.36 5.73
N GLN A 57 9.24 -11.09 4.96
CA GLN A 57 8.28 -12.11 4.52
C GLN A 57 8.90 -13.10 3.51
N GLY A 58 10.02 -12.77 2.89
CA GLY A 58 10.58 -13.53 1.76
C GLY A 58 9.66 -13.52 0.55
N ALA A 59 8.94 -12.42 0.35
CA ALA A 59 7.90 -12.32 -0.66
C ALA A 59 8.47 -12.50 -2.08
N ARG A 60 7.79 -13.33 -2.87
CA ARG A 60 8.01 -13.53 -4.31
C ARG A 60 6.85 -12.96 -5.13
N THR A 61 5.67 -12.87 -4.51
CA THR A 61 4.43 -12.43 -5.14
C THR A 61 3.79 -11.34 -4.28
N VAL A 62 3.52 -10.18 -4.87
CA VAL A 62 2.89 -9.04 -4.20
C VAL A 62 1.66 -8.59 -4.98
N LEU A 63 0.56 -8.33 -4.26
CA LEU A 63 -0.60 -7.62 -4.78
C LEU A 63 -0.67 -6.24 -4.14
N GLU A 64 -0.76 -5.20 -4.94
CA GLU A 64 -1.00 -3.83 -4.50
C GLU A 64 -2.35 -3.35 -5.01
N ILE A 65 -3.16 -2.75 -4.14
CA ILE A 65 -4.44 -2.15 -4.48
C ILE A 65 -4.35 -0.64 -4.25
N GLY A 66 -4.20 0.10 -5.34
CA GLY A 66 -3.87 1.53 -5.37
C GLY A 66 -2.42 1.75 -5.77
N THR A 67 -2.19 2.19 -7.02
CA THR A 67 -0.85 2.37 -7.61
C THR A 67 -0.41 3.83 -7.59
N LEU A 68 -1.35 4.75 -7.86
CA LEU A 68 -1.08 6.16 -8.10
C LEU A 68 0.02 6.33 -9.18
N GLY A 69 1.13 7.01 -8.85
CA GLY A 69 2.31 7.16 -9.71
C GLY A 69 3.37 6.07 -9.59
N GLY A 70 3.11 4.99 -8.85
CA GLY A 70 3.98 3.82 -8.73
C GLY A 70 5.10 3.94 -7.69
N TYR A 71 5.05 4.92 -6.78
CA TYR A 71 6.12 5.12 -5.80
C TYR A 71 6.23 3.96 -4.80
N SER A 72 5.14 3.53 -4.18
CA SER A 72 5.08 2.33 -3.31
C SER A 72 5.36 1.06 -4.11
N THR A 73 4.86 0.99 -5.33
CA THR A 73 5.10 -0.13 -6.27
C THR A 73 6.60 -0.36 -6.49
N ILE A 74 7.37 0.73 -6.70
CA ILE A 74 8.83 0.65 -6.88
C ILE A 74 9.51 0.10 -5.61
N TRP A 75 9.12 0.58 -4.43
CA TRP A 75 9.65 0.07 -3.16
C TRP A 75 9.37 -1.42 -2.95
N LEU A 76 8.13 -1.85 -3.21
CA LEU A 76 7.71 -3.25 -3.09
C LEU A 76 8.41 -4.15 -4.12
N ALA A 77 8.44 -3.74 -5.40
CA ALA A 77 9.04 -4.54 -6.46
C ALA A 77 10.55 -4.74 -6.28
N ARG A 78 11.25 -3.76 -5.72
CA ARG A 78 12.69 -3.86 -5.38
C ARG A 78 13.00 -4.87 -4.27
N ALA A 79 12.01 -5.29 -3.52
CA ALA A 79 12.17 -6.34 -2.50
C ALA A 79 12.10 -7.75 -3.08
N LEU A 80 11.57 -7.89 -4.30
CA LEU A 80 11.32 -9.17 -4.94
C LEU A 80 12.59 -9.73 -5.61
N PRO A 81 12.73 -11.07 -5.68
CA PRO A 81 13.76 -11.70 -6.50
C PRO A 81 13.49 -11.45 -8.00
N ALA A 82 14.49 -11.71 -8.84
CA ALA A 82 14.42 -11.47 -10.29
C ALA A 82 13.29 -12.24 -11.02
N ASP A 83 12.82 -13.33 -10.46
CA ASP A 83 11.68 -14.14 -10.92
C ASP A 83 10.41 -13.92 -10.08
N GLY A 84 10.38 -12.85 -9.29
CA GLY A 84 9.20 -12.44 -8.54
C GLY A 84 8.16 -11.74 -9.42
N ARG A 85 6.98 -11.50 -8.87
CA ARG A 85 5.88 -10.81 -9.57
C ARG A 85 5.15 -9.85 -8.62
N LEU A 86 4.88 -8.65 -9.10
CA LEU A 86 3.98 -7.70 -8.44
C LEU A 86 2.82 -7.39 -9.41
N VAL A 87 1.60 -7.56 -8.92
CA VAL A 87 0.39 -7.05 -9.61
C VAL A 87 -0.10 -5.83 -8.86
N THR A 88 -0.30 -4.72 -9.55
CA THR A 88 -0.85 -3.49 -8.96
C THR A 88 -2.10 -3.03 -9.71
N LEU A 89 -3.12 -2.65 -8.95
CA LEU A 89 -4.43 -2.26 -9.47
C LEU A 89 -4.60 -0.75 -9.34
N GLU A 90 -4.88 -0.08 -10.47
CA GLU A 90 -5.08 1.36 -10.53
C GLU A 90 -6.40 1.71 -11.19
N TYR A 91 -7.21 2.52 -10.51
CA TYR A 91 -8.51 2.95 -11.03
C TYR A 91 -8.39 3.90 -12.23
N SER A 92 -7.44 4.82 -12.19
CA SER A 92 -7.27 5.89 -13.17
C SER A 92 -6.27 5.49 -14.25
N ALA A 93 -6.72 5.41 -15.50
CA ALA A 93 -5.83 5.18 -16.65
C ALA A 93 -4.69 6.20 -16.71
N ARG A 94 -4.97 7.49 -16.37
CA ARG A 94 -3.96 8.56 -16.33
C ARG A 94 -2.87 8.30 -15.27
N HIS A 95 -3.25 7.82 -14.08
CA HIS A 95 -2.28 7.49 -13.03
C HIS A 95 -1.45 6.27 -13.45
N ALA A 96 -2.10 5.24 -13.99
CA ALA A 96 -1.43 4.04 -14.49
C ALA A 96 -0.38 4.35 -15.58
N GLU A 97 -0.67 5.27 -16.51
CA GLU A 97 0.30 5.71 -17.51
C GLU A 97 1.56 6.33 -16.87
N VAL A 98 1.38 7.12 -15.82
CA VAL A 98 2.51 7.70 -15.07
C VAL A 98 3.28 6.61 -14.33
N ALA A 99 2.56 5.70 -13.65
CA ALA A 99 3.16 4.58 -12.94
C ALA A 99 4.00 3.68 -13.85
N VAL A 100 3.47 3.29 -15.01
CA VAL A 100 4.19 2.46 -15.99
C VAL A 100 5.52 3.10 -16.41
N ARG A 101 5.52 4.42 -16.69
CA ARG A 101 6.77 5.13 -17.04
C ARG A 101 7.76 5.16 -15.87
N ASN A 102 7.28 5.37 -14.65
CA ASN A 102 8.12 5.43 -13.47
C ASN A 102 8.71 4.05 -13.12
N ILE A 103 7.91 3.00 -13.21
CA ILE A 103 8.32 1.61 -13.01
C ILE A 103 9.37 1.20 -14.04
N ALA A 104 9.16 1.51 -15.31
CA ALA A 104 10.13 1.25 -16.39
C ALA A 104 11.45 2.01 -16.16
N ARG A 105 11.40 3.28 -15.73
CA ARG A 105 12.61 4.06 -15.36
C ARG A 105 13.37 3.42 -14.21
N ALA A 106 12.68 2.78 -13.29
CA ALA A 106 13.28 2.03 -12.19
C ALA A 106 13.84 0.66 -12.62
N GLY A 107 13.63 0.23 -13.87
CA GLY A 107 14.06 -1.07 -14.39
C GLY A 107 13.24 -2.25 -13.86
N LEU A 108 11.98 -2.03 -13.51
CA LEU A 108 11.12 -3.00 -12.81
C LEU A 108 9.93 -3.47 -13.67
N ASP A 109 9.86 -3.05 -14.94
CA ASP A 109 8.79 -3.38 -15.88
C ASP A 109 8.61 -4.88 -16.10
N ALA A 110 9.68 -5.66 -16.01
CA ALA A 110 9.62 -7.12 -16.12
C ALA A 110 8.96 -7.81 -14.90
N LEU A 111 8.93 -7.14 -13.73
CA LEU A 111 8.39 -7.70 -12.50
C LEU A 111 6.96 -7.22 -12.21
N VAL A 112 6.54 -6.08 -12.78
CA VAL A 112 5.32 -5.38 -12.39
C VAL A 112 4.28 -5.43 -13.49
N ASP A 113 3.09 -5.90 -13.14
CA ASP A 113 1.89 -5.94 -13.98
C ASP A 113 0.90 -4.88 -13.47
N VAL A 114 0.74 -3.77 -14.21
CA VAL A 114 -0.17 -2.68 -13.87
C VAL A 114 -1.52 -2.92 -14.55
N ARG A 115 -2.58 -3.07 -13.76
CA ARG A 115 -3.93 -3.31 -14.23
C ARG A 115 -4.84 -2.12 -14.00
N VAL A 116 -5.47 -1.65 -15.06
CA VAL A 116 -6.34 -0.47 -15.03
C VAL A 116 -7.80 -0.86 -14.87
N GLY A 117 -8.49 -0.21 -13.95
CA GLY A 117 -9.92 -0.36 -13.71
C GLY A 117 -10.28 -0.38 -12.22
N PRO A 118 -11.58 -0.40 -11.89
CA PRO A 118 -12.04 -0.55 -10.52
C PRO A 118 -11.49 -1.83 -9.90
N ALA A 119 -10.86 -1.73 -8.72
CA ALA A 119 -10.22 -2.89 -8.11
C ALA A 119 -11.21 -4.04 -7.84
N LEU A 120 -12.46 -3.73 -7.44
CA LEU A 120 -13.51 -4.74 -7.23
C LEU A 120 -13.97 -5.45 -8.51
N GLU A 121 -13.64 -4.91 -9.70
CA GLU A 121 -13.84 -5.58 -10.99
C GLU A 121 -12.59 -6.32 -11.46
N SER A 122 -11.42 -5.83 -11.05
CA SER A 122 -10.12 -6.42 -11.42
C SER A 122 -9.77 -7.64 -10.58
N LEU A 123 -10.12 -7.62 -9.30
CA LEU A 123 -9.84 -8.72 -8.36
C LEU A 123 -10.51 -10.05 -8.73
N PRO A 124 -11.80 -10.10 -9.12
CA PRO A 124 -12.42 -11.33 -9.65
C PRO A 124 -11.69 -11.87 -10.88
N LYS A 125 -11.35 -11.00 -11.83
CA LYS A 125 -10.64 -11.38 -13.06
C LYS A 125 -9.26 -11.95 -12.74
N LEU A 126 -8.55 -11.31 -11.79
CA LEU A 126 -7.27 -11.82 -11.31
C LEU A 126 -7.41 -13.19 -10.65
N ALA A 127 -8.47 -13.42 -9.87
CA ALA A 127 -8.74 -14.72 -9.26
C ALA A 127 -9.05 -15.81 -10.30
N ASP A 128 -9.79 -15.47 -11.37
CA ASP A 128 -10.12 -16.40 -12.47
C ASP A 128 -8.87 -16.85 -13.25
N GLU A 129 -7.79 -16.07 -13.24
CA GLU A 129 -6.48 -16.45 -13.80
C GLU A 129 -5.77 -17.53 -12.95
N ASN A 130 -6.27 -17.82 -11.74
CA ASN A 130 -5.71 -18.78 -10.79
C ASN A 130 -4.21 -18.55 -10.52
N PRO A 131 -3.80 -17.33 -10.11
CA PRO A 131 -2.42 -17.03 -9.84
C PRO A 131 -1.91 -17.82 -8.62
N PRO A 132 -0.58 -17.98 -8.46
CA PRO A 132 -0.02 -18.39 -7.18
C PRO A 132 -0.49 -17.44 -6.07
N PRO A 133 -0.72 -17.94 -4.85
CA PRO A 133 -1.10 -17.08 -3.73
C PRO A 133 -0.10 -15.93 -3.53
N PHE A 134 -0.60 -14.74 -3.20
CA PHE A 134 0.25 -13.61 -2.91
C PHE A 134 0.85 -13.71 -1.51
N ASP A 135 2.16 -13.52 -1.40
CA ASP A 135 2.89 -13.55 -0.13
C ASP A 135 2.64 -12.28 0.69
N LEU A 136 2.45 -11.14 -0.01
CA LEU A 136 2.14 -9.86 0.59
C LEU A 136 1.06 -9.15 -0.22
N VAL A 137 0.07 -8.58 0.49
CA VAL A 137 -0.94 -7.69 -0.10
C VAL A 137 -0.84 -6.32 0.57
N PHE A 138 -0.73 -5.25 -0.23
CA PHE A 138 -0.77 -3.87 0.23
C PHE A 138 -2.04 -3.19 -0.27
N ILE A 139 -2.85 -2.65 0.64
CA ILE A 139 -4.14 -2.01 0.36
C ILE A 139 -4.02 -0.52 0.67
N ASP A 140 -3.98 0.32 -0.36
CA ASP A 140 -3.92 1.77 -0.28
C ASP A 140 -4.78 2.45 -1.36
N ALA A 141 -6.04 2.04 -1.46
CA ALA A 141 -7.04 2.61 -2.35
C ALA A 141 -8.11 3.39 -1.55
N ASP A 142 -9.32 3.49 -2.09
CA ASP A 142 -10.46 4.14 -1.45
C ASP A 142 -10.90 3.36 -0.20
N LYS A 143 -10.96 4.06 0.92
CA LYS A 143 -11.09 3.43 2.24
C LYS A 143 -12.49 2.86 2.52
N GLY A 144 -13.52 3.36 1.83
CA GLY A 144 -14.89 2.81 1.91
C GLY A 144 -14.94 1.33 1.52
N ASN A 145 -14.10 0.90 0.59
CA ASN A 145 -14.03 -0.46 0.09
C ASN A 145 -13.01 -1.36 0.81
N ASN A 146 -12.30 -0.88 1.83
CA ASN A 146 -11.30 -1.67 2.56
C ASN A 146 -11.79 -3.06 3.03
N PRO A 147 -13.02 -3.24 3.59
CA PRO A 147 -13.47 -4.58 3.98
C PRO A 147 -13.57 -5.54 2.78
N HIS A 148 -14.02 -5.07 1.62
CA HIS A 148 -14.10 -5.89 0.41
C HIS A 148 -12.71 -6.22 -0.16
N TYR A 149 -11.77 -5.27 -0.11
CA TYR A 149 -10.38 -5.53 -0.49
C TYR A 149 -9.73 -6.58 0.42
N LEU A 150 -10.01 -6.51 1.73
CA LEU A 150 -9.52 -7.50 2.69
C LEU A 150 -10.13 -8.90 2.44
N GLU A 151 -11.41 -8.99 2.11
CA GLU A 151 -12.05 -10.27 1.73
C GLU A 151 -11.40 -10.88 0.48
N TRP A 152 -11.07 -10.04 -0.52
CA TRP A 152 -10.36 -10.50 -1.71
C TRP A 152 -8.91 -10.88 -1.40
N ALA A 153 -8.23 -10.12 -0.56
CA ALA A 153 -6.88 -10.46 -0.11
C ALA A 153 -6.87 -11.85 0.55
N LEU A 154 -7.86 -12.17 1.40
CA LEU A 154 -8.00 -13.49 2.02
C LEU A 154 -8.21 -14.63 1.02
N LYS A 155 -8.87 -14.38 -0.11
CA LYS A 155 -9.08 -15.38 -1.17
C LYS A 155 -7.83 -15.61 -2.01
N LEU A 156 -7.01 -14.56 -2.18
CA LEU A 156 -5.83 -14.56 -3.05
C LEU A 156 -4.53 -14.85 -2.31
N THR A 157 -4.58 -15.11 -0.99
CA THR A 157 -3.42 -15.39 -0.14
C THR A 157 -3.50 -16.80 0.44
N SER A 158 -2.40 -17.21 1.06
CA SER A 158 -2.29 -18.48 1.78
C SER A 158 -1.86 -18.27 3.23
N THR A 159 -1.87 -19.34 4.02
CA THR A 159 -1.33 -19.32 5.39
C THR A 159 0.10 -18.78 5.40
N GLY A 160 0.34 -17.79 6.25
CA GLY A 160 1.62 -17.13 6.39
C GLY A 160 1.72 -15.81 5.63
N SER A 161 0.85 -15.53 4.65
CA SER A 161 0.84 -14.26 3.91
C SER A 161 0.63 -13.06 4.83
N LEU A 162 1.17 -11.91 4.43
CA LEU A 162 1.04 -10.64 5.13
C LEU A 162 0.09 -9.71 4.35
N ILE A 163 -0.86 -9.10 5.06
CA ILE A 163 -1.73 -8.05 4.52
C ILE A 163 -1.44 -6.75 5.26
N VAL A 164 -1.22 -5.67 4.52
CA VAL A 164 -0.97 -4.31 5.04
C VAL A 164 -2.08 -3.41 4.51
N ILE A 165 -2.74 -2.67 5.41
CA ILE A 165 -3.78 -1.69 5.06
C ILE A 165 -3.34 -0.32 5.53
N ASP A 166 -3.22 0.63 4.61
CA ASP A 166 -2.78 2.00 4.93
C ASP A 166 -3.93 2.92 5.34
N ASN A 167 -3.58 3.99 6.07
CA ASN A 167 -4.44 5.07 6.54
C ASN A 167 -5.61 4.60 7.42
N VAL A 168 -5.34 3.77 8.40
CA VAL A 168 -6.38 3.20 9.28
C VAL A 168 -6.73 4.08 10.48
N VAL A 169 -6.02 5.17 10.71
CA VAL A 169 -6.29 6.10 11.83
C VAL A 169 -7.19 7.25 11.39
N ARG A 170 -7.07 7.70 10.12
CA ARG A 170 -7.90 8.77 9.55
C ARG A 170 -7.85 10.08 10.36
N GLY A 171 -6.66 10.49 10.83
CA GLY A 171 -6.51 11.66 11.69
C GLY A 171 -7.20 11.54 13.05
N GLY A 172 -7.34 10.32 13.57
CA GLY A 172 -8.06 10.03 14.82
C GLY A 172 -9.56 9.78 14.65
N ARG A 173 -10.15 10.08 13.51
CA ARG A 173 -11.60 9.94 13.23
C ARG A 173 -12.11 8.50 13.39
N VAL A 174 -11.25 7.51 13.23
CA VAL A 174 -11.60 6.09 13.43
C VAL A 174 -12.14 5.82 14.84
N ALA A 175 -11.72 6.58 15.86
CA ALA A 175 -12.16 6.43 17.24
C ALA A 175 -13.46 7.19 17.56
N ASP A 176 -13.90 8.12 16.72
CA ASP A 176 -15.15 8.87 16.92
C ASP A 176 -16.36 8.07 16.41
N ALA A 177 -17.12 7.45 17.29
CA ALA A 177 -18.29 6.66 16.95
C ALA A 177 -19.38 7.45 16.19
N ALA A 178 -19.40 8.79 16.33
CA ALA A 178 -20.35 9.65 15.61
C ALA A 178 -19.94 9.95 14.16
N ASP A 179 -18.68 9.72 13.80
CA ASP A 179 -18.22 9.91 12.43
C ASP A 179 -18.72 8.76 11.54
N THR A 180 -19.63 9.09 10.63
CA THR A 180 -20.28 8.15 9.71
C THR A 180 -19.79 8.32 8.27
N ALA A 181 -18.71 9.05 8.04
CA ALA A 181 -18.11 9.20 6.70
C ALA A 181 -17.71 7.82 6.15
N ASP A 182 -17.87 7.65 4.86
CA ASP A 182 -17.68 6.35 4.19
C ASP A 182 -16.26 5.80 4.38
N ASP A 183 -15.25 6.67 4.27
CA ASP A 183 -13.84 6.32 4.50
C ASP A 183 -13.57 5.83 5.93
N VAL A 184 -14.23 6.42 6.94
CA VAL A 184 -14.11 6.03 8.35
C VAL A 184 -14.85 4.72 8.61
N ARG A 185 -16.06 4.58 8.07
CA ARG A 185 -16.86 3.35 8.20
C ARG A 185 -16.15 2.15 7.58
N GLY A 186 -15.63 2.30 6.35
CA GLY A 186 -14.90 1.23 5.69
C GLY A 186 -13.61 0.85 6.43
N THR A 187 -12.91 1.83 6.98
CA THR A 187 -11.72 1.58 7.82
C THR A 187 -12.09 0.78 9.09
N ARG A 188 -13.13 1.19 9.82
CA ARG A 188 -13.59 0.43 11.01
C ARG A 188 -13.98 -0.99 10.65
N ALA A 189 -14.80 -1.17 9.60
CA ALA A 189 -15.23 -2.49 9.16
C ALA A 189 -14.04 -3.41 8.82
N ALA A 190 -12.99 -2.88 8.19
CA ALA A 190 -11.78 -3.64 7.92
C ALA A 190 -11.04 -4.04 9.20
N ILE A 191 -10.90 -3.12 10.17
CA ILE A 191 -10.26 -3.41 11.47
C ILE A 191 -11.07 -4.43 12.28
N GLU A 192 -12.39 -4.30 12.31
CA GLU A 192 -13.31 -5.25 12.96
C GLU A 192 -13.21 -6.64 12.29
N LEU A 193 -13.13 -6.67 10.96
CA LEU A 193 -12.94 -7.92 10.21
C LEU A 193 -11.59 -8.57 10.56
N ILE A 194 -10.49 -7.81 10.66
CA ILE A 194 -9.19 -8.34 11.11
C ILE A 194 -9.32 -8.94 12.52
N GLY A 195 -10.01 -8.25 13.43
CA GLY A 195 -10.13 -8.68 14.82
C GLY A 195 -11.04 -9.89 15.03
N SER A 196 -12.01 -10.13 14.15
CA SER A 196 -13.02 -11.18 14.29
C SER A 196 -12.81 -12.40 13.38
N HIS A 197 -12.04 -12.26 12.29
CA HIS A 197 -11.89 -13.33 11.32
C HIS A 197 -10.92 -14.42 11.82
N PRO A 198 -11.33 -15.71 11.88
CA PRO A 198 -10.51 -16.78 12.48
C PRO A 198 -9.18 -17.02 11.75
N ARG A 199 -9.10 -16.66 10.46
CA ARG A 199 -7.88 -16.78 9.66
C ARG A 199 -6.98 -15.55 9.71
N LEU A 200 -7.23 -14.57 10.56
CA LEU A 200 -6.40 -13.36 10.67
C LEU A 200 -5.86 -13.19 12.09
N SER A 201 -4.60 -12.81 12.17
CA SER A 201 -3.98 -12.29 13.38
C SER A 201 -3.36 -10.94 13.02
N GLY A 202 -3.89 -9.87 13.59
CA GLY A 202 -3.45 -8.54 13.18
C GLY A 202 -3.38 -7.53 14.31
N THR A 203 -2.78 -6.40 13.97
CA THR A 203 -2.67 -5.20 14.82
C THR A 203 -2.67 -3.95 13.96
N ALA A 204 -2.85 -2.80 14.59
CA ALA A 204 -2.70 -1.51 13.93
C ALA A 204 -1.74 -0.62 14.74
N VAL A 205 -0.99 0.22 14.04
CA VAL A 205 -0.03 1.16 14.62
C VAL A 205 -0.37 2.57 14.16
N GLN A 206 -0.41 3.50 15.11
CA GLN A 206 -0.52 4.93 14.82
C GLN A 206 0.86 5.47 14.43
N THR A 207 0.90 6.37 13.47
CA THR A 207 2.12 7.02 12.99
C THR A 207 1.93 8.53 12.90
N VAL A 208 3.02 9.26 13.13
CA VAL A 208 3.12 10.69 12.88
C VAL A 208 4.32 10.94 11.97
N GLY A 209 4.30 11.99 11.16
CA GLY A 209 5.41 12.32 10.27
C GLY A 209 5.01 13.33 9.19
N VAL A 210 5.80 13.41 8.13
CA VAL A 210 5.58 14.35 7.00
C VAL A 210 4.23 14.21 6.30
N LYS A 211 3.51 13.12 6.52
CA LYS A 211 2.13 12.90 6.05
C LYS A 211 1.08 13.18 7.13
N GLY A 212 1.48 13.75 8.26
CA GLY A 212 0.61 14.06 9.39
C GLY A 212 0.37 12.87 10.31
N TYR A 213 -0.81 12.84 10.92
CA TYR A 213 -1.22 11.79 11.85
C TYR A 213 -2.13 10.78 11.16
N ASP A 214 -1.65 9.57 11.00
CA ASP A 214 -2.41 8.42 10.48
C ASP A 214 -1.87 7.11 11.07
N GLY A 215 -1.82 6.03 10.30
CA GLY A 215 -1.32 4.73 10.71
C GLY A 215 -1.68 3.65 9.72
N PHE A 216 -1.21 2.44 9.99
CA PHE A 216 -1.47 1.27 9.16
C PHE A 216 -1.81 0.05 10.01
N ALA A 217 -2.53 -0.89 9.43
CA ALA A 217 -2.78 -2.20 10.01
C ALA A 217 -1.91 -3.27 9.32
N LEU A 218 -1.49 -4.24 10.11
CA LEU A 218 -0.83 -5.46 9.66
C LEU A 218 -1.69 -6.66 10.07
N ALA A 219 -1.89 -7.59 9.15
CA ALA A 219 -2.57 -8.85 9.44
C ALA A 219 -1.84 -10.02 8.77
N ARG A 220 -1.55 -11.06 9.56
CA ARG A 220 -1.01 -12.32 9.07
C ARG A 220 -2.15 -13.31 8.83
N VAL A 221 -2.11 -13.99 7.69
CA VAL A 221 -3.08 -15.04 7.37
C VAL A 221 -2.70 -16.31 8.13
N LEU A 222 -3.65 -16.85 8.89
CA LEU A 222 -3.55 -18.09 9.66
C LEU A 222 -4.07 -19.29 8.87
N ALA A 223 -3.84 -20.48 9.42
CA ALA A 223 -4.35 -21.74 8.86
C ALA A 223 -5.88 -21.84 8.98
#